data_2b8f7d1ea873b851bc679fd1af473156
#
_entry.id   2b8f7d1ea873b851bc679fd1af473156
#
_cell.length_a   1.000
_cell.length_b   1.000
_cell.length_c   1.000
_cell.angle_alpha   90.00
_cell.angle_beta   90.00
_cell.angle_gamma   90.00
#
_symmetry.space_group_name_H-M   'P 1'
#
loop_
_entity.id
_entity.type
_entity.pdbx_description
1 polymer ?
#
loop_
_entity_poly.entity_id
_entity_poly.type
_entity_poly.pdbx_seq_one_letter_code
_entity_poly.pdbx_strand_id
1 'polypeptide(L)'
;MKPVDEYFLNQKETYQSIMLYVRSVILNTLPEIEERYSYKIPFYNIGKKPMVYLNILKGKDYVDVAFVQGILLEERFPVLKNDNKRKQVRSIQLKTLEDLDQENFVELLFAAAELLKNSKKAWFLD
;
A
#
# COMPACT_ATOMS: atom_id res chain seq x y z
N MET A 1 5.71 -22.27 4.89
CA MET A 1 5.20 -20.90 5.05
C MET A 1 5.66 -20.05 3.88
N LYS A 2 4.77 -19.24 3.35
CA LYS A 2 5.13 -18.33 2.25
C LYS A 2 6.04 -17.21 2.74
N PRO A 3 6.97 -16.71 1.91
CA PRO A 3 7.85 -15.62 2.31
C PRO A 3 7.12 -14.36 2.79
N VAL A 4 5.95 -14.04 2.22
CA VAL A 4 5.16 -12.89 2.65
C VAL A 4 4.65 -13.07 4.08
N ASP A 5 4.27 -14.29 4.45
CA ASP A 5 3.82 -14.59 5.81
C ASP A 5 4.97 -14.43 6.80
N GLU A 6 6.17 -14.88 6.43
CA GLU A 6 7.37 -14.69 7.25
C GLU A 6 7.69 -13.21 7.42
N TYR A 7 7.51 -12.41 6.38
CA TYR A 7 7.72 -10.98 6.46
C TYR A 7 6.89 -10.35 7.58
N PHE A 8 5.59 -10.68 7.61
CA PHE A 8 4.69 -10.14 8.65
C PHE A 8 5.08 -10.64 10.04
N LEU A 9 5.40 -11.91 10.17
CA LEU A 9 5.76 -12.50 11.46
C LEU A 9 7.06 -11.92 12.03
N ASN A 10 7.96 -11.44 11.17
CA ASN A 10 9.24 -10.87 11.58
C ASN A 10 9.18 -9.38 11.92
N GLN A 11 8.02 -8.75 11.77
CA GLN A 11 7.88 -7.34 12.12
C GLN A 11 7.69 -7.15 13.62
N LYS A 12 8.09 -5.98 14.14
CA LYS A 12 7.78 -5.61 15.52
C LYS A 12 6.28 -5.69 15.73
N GLU A 13 5.85 -6.08 16.92
CA GLU A 13 4.44 -6.31 17.23
C GLU A 13 3.54 -5.14 16.83
N THR A 14 3.92 -3.90 17.11
CA THR A 14 3.15 -2.72 16.75
C THR A 14 2.93 -2.63 15.24
N TYR A 15 4.00 -2.79 14.47
CA TYR A 15 3.93 -2.72 13.02
C TYR A 15 3.23 -3.94 12.42
N GLN A 16 3.45 -5.10 13.02
CA GLN A 16 2.81 -6.34 12.58
C GLN A 16 1.28 -6.20 12.64
N SER A 17 0.76 -5.69 13.74
CA SER A 17 -0.69 -5.50 13.91
C SER A 17 -1.26 -4.57 12.84
N ILE A 18 -0.57 -3.46 12.59
CA ILE A 18 -0.99 -2.49 11.57
C ILE A 18 -0.98 -3.15 10.18
N MET A 19 0.12 -3.81 9.84
CA MET A 19 0.27 -4.43 8.52
C MET A 19 -0.75 -5.53 8.28
N LEU A 20 -1.00 -6.39 9.27
CA LEU A 20 -1.98 -7.46 9.15
C LEU A 20 -3.39 -6.90 8.97
N TYR A 21 -3.71 -5.82 9.66
CA TYR A 21 -5.00 -5.15 9.48
C TYR A 21 -5.14 -4.57 8.09
N VAL A 22 -4.14 -3.83 7.63
CA VAL A 22 -4.12 -3.23 6.28
C VAL A 22 -4.24 -4.34 5.22
N ARG A 23 -3.47 -5.41 5.38
CA ARG A 23 -3.52 -6.58 4.50
C ARG A 23 -4.95 -7.12 4.40
N SER A 24 -5.62 -7.30 5.52
CA SER A 24 -6.96 -7.86 5.54
C SER A 24 -7.96 -6.95 4.81
N VAL A 25 -7.86 -5.64 5.00
CA VAL A 25 -8.73 -4.68 4.30
C VAL A 25 -8.50 -4.74 2.79
N ILE A 26 -7.24 -4.76 2.36
CA ILE A 26 -6.91 -4.85 0.93
C ILE A 26 -7.50 -6.12 0.31
N LEU A 27 -7.22 -7.27 0.92
CA LEU A 27 -7.65 -8.56 0.37
C LEU A 27 -9.17 -8.73 0.39
N ASN A 28 -9.84 -8.16 1.39
CA ASN A 28 -11.30 -8.25 1.50
C ASN A 28 -12.03 -7.25 0.62
N THR A 29 -11.38 -6.15 0.24
CA THR A 29 -11.99 -5.09 -0.56
C THR A 29 -11.96 -5.39 -2.06
N LEU A 30 -10.85 -5.95 -2.54
CA LEU A 30 -10.63 -6.16 -3.97
C LEU A 30 -10.43 -7.65 -4.25
N PRO A 31 -11.50 -8.36 -4.71
CA PRO A 31 -11.39 -9.81 -4.95
C PRO A 31 -10.33 -10.20 -5.98
N GLU A 32 -10.05 -9.32 -6.95
CA GLU A 32 -9.08 -9.57 -8.02
C GLU A 32 -7.64 -9.27 -7.63
N ILE A 33 -7.41 -8.70 -6.45
CA ILE A 33 -6.05 -8.31 -6.02
C ILE A 33 -5.22 -9.56 -5.72
N GLU A 34 -3.95 -9.54 -6.13
CA GLU A 34 -3.03 -10.63 -5.85
C GLU A 34 -1.90 -10.14 -4.94
N GLU A 35 -1.68 -10.87 -3.85
CA GLU A 35 -0.58 -10.60 -2.95
C GLU A 35 0.69 -11.24 -3.48
N ARG A 36 1.77 -10.46 -3.56
CA ARG A 36 3.08 -10.89 -4.03
C ARG A 36 4.14 -10.51 -3.03
N TYR A 37 5.25 -11.22 -3.04
CA TYR A 37 6.42 -10.86 -2.26
C TYR A 37 7.51 -10.44 -3.24
N SER A 38 7.76 -9.13 -3.35
CA SER A 38 8.70 -8.55 -4.32
C SER A 38 9.56 -7.51 -3.61
N TYR A 39 10.82 -7.44 -3.98
CA TYR A 39 11.78 -6.50 -3.34
C TYR A 39 11.80 -6.66 -1.82
N LYS A 40 11.56 -7.89 -1.35
CA LYS A 40 11.55 -8.28 0.06
C LYS A 40 10.44 -7.62 0.88
N ILE A 41 9.35 -7.17 0.24
CA ILE A 41 8.19 -6.57 0.91
C ILE A 41 6.90 -7.05 0.24
N PRO A 42 5.75 -6.90 0.95
CA PRO A 42 4.45 -7.27 0.37
C PRO A 42 3.97 -6.28 -0.69
N PHE A 43 3.62 -6.79 -1.86
CA PHE A 43 3.00 -6.03 -2.94
C PHE A 43 1.61 -6.57 -3.21
N TYR A 44 0.71 -5.69 -3.62
CA TYR A 44 -0.67 -6.05 -3.98
C TYR A 44 -0.92 -5.56 -5.40
N ASN A 45 -1.12 -6.52 -6.32
CA ASN A 45 -1.14 -6.27 -7.76
C ASN A 45 -2.52 -6.53 -8.36
N ILE A 46 -2.84 -5.77 -9.40
CA ILE A 46 -3.96 -6.06 -10.31
C ILE A 46 -3.33 -6.65 -11.57
N GLY A 47 -3.50 -7.96 -11.77
CA GLY A 47 -2.77 -8.66 -12.82
C GLY A 47 -1.26 -8.57 -12.56
N LYS A 48 -0.52 -8.06 -13.53
CA LYS A 48 0.94 -7.88 -13.39
C LYS A 48 1.33 -6.49 -12.89
N LYS A 49 0.35 -5.62 -12.66
CA LYS A 49 0.61 -4.23 -12.31
C LYS A 49 0.55 -4.02 -10.80
N PRO A 50 1.64 -3.58 -10.16
CA PRO A 50 1.62 -3.29 -8.73
C PRO A 50 0.77 -2.05 -8.43
N MET A 51 -0.10 -2.16 -7.43
CA MET A 51 -1.00 -1.10 -7.02
C MET A 51 -0.57 -0.45 -5.72
N VAL A 52 -0.30 -1.25 -4.72
CA VAL A 52 0.04 -0.77 -3.38
C VAL A 52 1.02 -1.75 -2.75
N TYR A 53 1.92 -1.23 -1.92
CA TYR A 53 2.86 -2.07 -1.18
C TYR A 53 3.04 -1.55 0.25
N LEU A 54 3.49 -2.43 1.13
CA LEU A 54 3.70 -2.13 2.54
C LEU A 54 5.19 -2.18 2.85
N ASN A 55 5.67 -1.19 3.59
CA ASN A 55 7.09 -1.14 3.96
C ASN A 55 7.28 -0.32 5.24
N ILE A 56 8.45 -0.45 5.82
CA ILE A 56 8.95 0.49 6.83
C ILE A 56 10.26 1.00 6.28
N LEU A 57 10.25 2.26 5.86
CA LEU A 57 11.43 2.88 5.27
C LEU A 57 12.52 3.07 6.32
N LYS A 58 13.77 2.93 5.88
CA LYS A 58 14.91 3.06 6.78
C LYS A 58 14.89 4.39 7.51
N GLY A 59 15.01 4.33 8.84
CA GLY A 59 15.01 5.53 9.68
C GLY A 59 13.63 6.09 9.99
N LYS A 60 12.56 5.42 9.54
CA LYS A 60 11.19 5.86 9.80
C LYS A 60 10.52 4.95 10.84
N ASP A 61 9.54 5.50 11.52
CA ASP A 61 8.83 4.82 12.62
C ASP A 61 7.34 4.64 12.33
N TYR A 62 6.99 4.37 11.07
CA TYR A 62 5.60 4.17 10.67
C TYR A 62 5.53 3.13 9.55
N VAL A 63 4.35 2.53 9.42
CA VAL A 63 4.06 1.65 8.29
C VAL A 63 3.72 2.53 7.09
N ASP A 64 4.45 2.35 6.00
CA ASP A 64 4.28 3.09 4.76
C ASP A 64 3.37 2.28 3.85
N VAL A 65 2.12 2.73 3.66
CA VAL A 65 1.15 2.10 2.76
C VAL A 65 1.23 2.87 1.45
N ALA A 66 2.03 2.37 0.52
CA ALA A 66 2.49 3.13 -0.64
C ALA A 66 1.70 2.79 -1.91
N PHE A 67 0.97 3.76 -2.43
CA PHE A 67 0.23 3.62 -3.69
C PHE A 67 1.12 4.02 -4.87
N VAL A 68 1.32 3.06 -5.78
CA VAL A 68 2.26 3.24 -6.90
C VAL A 68 1.88 4.44 -7.76
N GLN A 69 0.60 4.64 -8.03
CA GLN A 69 0.13 5.79 -8.81
C GLN A 69 -0.44 6.91 -7.91
N GLY A 70 0.11 7.04 -6.72
CA GLY A 70 -0.39 7.99 -5.72
C GLY A 70 -0.45 9.44 -6.18
N ILE A 71 0.46 9.87 -7.06
CA ILE A 71 0.45 11.23 -7.58
C ILE A 71 -0.87 11.57 -8.29
N LEU A 72 -1.54 10.57 -8.87
CA LEU A 72 -2.81 10.76 -9.56
C LEU A 72 -4.00 10.69 -8.59
N LEU A 73 -3.75 10.34 -7.34
CA LEU A 73 -4.78 10.14 -6.32
C LEU A 73 -4.71 11.18 -5.19
N GLU A 74 -3.58 11.87 -5.04
CA GLU A 74 -3.34 12.73 -3.87
C GLU A 74 -4.27 13.93 -3.78
N GLU A 75 -4.76 14.45 -4.88
CA GLU A 75 -5.68 15.58 -4.86
C GLU A 75 -7.02 15.18 -4.26
N ARG A 76 -7.53 14.02 -4.68
CA ARG A 76 -8.80 13.49 -4.16
C ARG A 76 -8.64 12.90 -2.75
N PHE A 77 -7.45 12.37 -2.43
CA PHE A 77 -7.16 11.73 -1.15
C PHE A 77 -5.97 12.40 -0.47
N PRO A 78 -6.21 13.56 0.20
CA PRO A 78 -5.11 14.34 0.80
C PRO A 78 -4.35 13.63 1.93
N VAL A 79 -4.86 12.50 2.42
CA VAL A 79 -4.15 11.66 3.39
C VAL A 79 -2.83 11.14 2.82
N LEU A 80 -2.70 11.07 1.50
CA LEU A 80 -1.50 10.60 0.83
C LEU A 80 -0.36 11.62 0.96
N LYS A 81 0.81 11.14 1.40
CA LYS A 81 2.00 11.96 1.68
C LYS A 81 3.15 11.62 0.74
N ASN A 82 4.05 12.57 0.56
CA ASN A 82 5.28 12.38 -0.20
C ASN A 82 6.49 12.95 0.54
N ASP A 83 6.74 12.46 1.74
CA ASP A 83 7.86 12.94 2.56
C ASP A 83 9.22 12.45 2.06
N ASN A 84 9.23 11.44 1.20
CA ASN A 84 10.45 10.79 0.73
C ASN A 84 10.83 11.19 -0.69
N LYS A 85 10.26 12.26 -1.20
CA LYS A 85 10.57 12.83 -2.53
C LYS A 85 10.45 11.81 -3.67
N ARG A 86 9.49 10.88 -3.56
CA ARG A 86 9.22 9.90 -4.63
C ARG A 86 8.50 10.59 -5.78
N LYS A 87 8.80 10.15 -7.00
CA LYS A 87 8.26 10.80 -8.20
C LYS A 87 6.76 10.62 -8.36
N GLN A 88 6.26 9.39 -8.22
CA GLN A 88 4.83 9.13 -8.39
C GLN A 88 4.18 8.45 -7.18
N VAL A 89 4.94 7.76 -6.36
CA VAL A 89 4.40 7.06 -5.21
C VAL A 89 3.99 8.06 -4.13
N ARG A 90 2.81 7.85 -3.55
CA ARG A 90 2.32 8.59 -2.38
C ARG A 90 1.82 7.58 -1.37
N SER A 91 1.92 7.88 -0.10
CA SER A 91 1.60 6.89 0.92
C SER A 91 0.77 7.43 2.07
N ILE A 92 0.05 6.50 2.70
CA ILE A 92 -0.54 6.72 4.01
C ILE A 92 0.51 6.25 5.02
N GLN A 93 0.77 7.07 6.04
CA GLN A 93 1.77 6.78 7.07
C GLN A 93 1.04 6.42 8.36
N LEU A 94 1.23 5.18 8.83
CA LEU A 94 0.51 4.67 9.99
C LEU A 94 1.46 4.37 11.15
N LYS A 95 1.32 5.09 12.24
CA LYS A 95 2.03 4.81 13.50
C LYS A 95 1.20 3.94 14.42
N THR A 96 -0.14 4.07 14.33
CA THR A 96 -1.09 3.29 15.11
C THR A 96 -2.24 2.84 14.21
N LEU A 97 -3.03 1.87 14.70
CA LEU A 97 -4.22 1.41 13.97
C LEU A 97 -5.25 2.53 13.81
N GLU A 98 -5.34 3.42 14.80
CA GLU A 98 -6.28 4.52 14.80
C GLU A 98 -5.97 5.58 13.74
N ASP A 99 -4.75 5.57 13.21
CA ASP A 99 -4.37 6.50 12.14
C ASP A 99 -5.05 6.18 10.81
N LEU A 100 -5.62 4.98 10.68
CA LEU A 100 -6.29 4.55 9.45
C LEU A 100 -7.79 4.80 9.52
N ASP A 101 -8.29 5.67 8.62
CA ASP A 101 -9.71 5.82 8.37
C ASP A 101 -10.10 4.73 7.36
N GLN A 102 -10.74 3.68 7.84
CA GLN A 102 -11.05 2.51 7.02
C GLN A 102 -11.96 2.84 5.84
N GLU A 103 -13.00 3.67 6.04
CA GLU A 103 -13.90 4.04 4.95
C GLU A 103 -13.16 4.76 3.84
N ASN A 104 -12.34 5.73 4.22
CA ASN A 104 -11.53 6.48 3.25
C ASN A 104 -10.53 5.58 2.54
N PHE A 105 -9.94 4.63 3.28
CA PHE A 105 -8.99 3.69 2.71
C PHE A 105 -9.65 2.76 1.68
N VAL A 106 -10.85 2.28 1.97
CA VAL A 106 -11.63 1.44 1.04
C VAL A 106 -11.92 2.23 -0.24
N GLU A 107 -12.35 3.49 -0.12
CA GLU A 107 -12.60 4.35 -1.29
C GLU A 107 -11.32 4.54 -2.12
N LEU A 108 -10.20 4.75 -1.43
CA LEU A 108 -8.89 4.91 -2.07
C LEU A 108 -8.48 3.64 -2.82
N LEU A 109 -8.72 2.46 -2.22
CA LEU A 109 -8.43 1.18 -2.87
C LEU A 109 -9.24 1.01 -4.16
N PHE A 110 -10.52 1.33 -4.14
CA PHE A 110 -11.35 1.27 -5.34
C PHE A 110 -10.89 2.25 -6.41
N ALA A 111 -10.57 3.48 -6.00
CA ALA A 111 -10.07 4.50 -6.94
C ALA A 111 -8.74 4.08 -7.56
N ALA A 112 -7.83 3.54 -6.76
CA ALA A 112 -6.52 3.07 -7.23
C ALA A 112 -6.68 1.91 -8.22
N ALA A 113 -7.56 0.96 -7.91
CA ALA A 113 -7.80 -0.19 -8.79
C ALA A 113 -8.39 0.26 -10.14
N GLU A 114 -9.37 1.15 -10.12
CA GLU A 114 -9.99 1.68 -11.34
C GLU A 114 -8.96 2.39 -12.20
N LEU A 115 -8.16 3.25 -11.59
CA LEU A 115 -7.11 3.99 -12.27
C LEU A 115 -6.09 3.06 -12.92
N LEU A 116 -5.68 2.04 -12.18
CA LEU A 116 -4.68 1.08 -12.65
C LEU A 116 -5.20 0.24 -13.81
N LYS A 117 -6.46 -0.19 -13.75
CA LYS A 117 -7.09 -0.97 -14.83
C LYS A 117 -7.12 -0.21 -16.15
N ASN A 118 -7.23 1.11 -16.07
CA ASN A 118 -7.29 1.99 -17.23
C ASN A 118 -5.91 2.49 -17.67
N SER A 119 -4.84 2.05 -17.01
CA SER A 119 -3.46 2.45 -17.31
C SER A 119 -2.72 1.36 -18.06
N LYS A 120 -1.87 1.75 -19.02
CA LYS A 120 -1.00 0.78 -19.71
C LYS A 120 0.09 0.25 -18.80
N LYS A 121 0.63 1.11 -17.94
CA LYS A 121 1.73 0.79 -17.02
C LYS A 121 1.41 1.31 -15.63
N ALA A 122 1.83 0.56 -14.60
CA ALA A 122 1.77 1.05 -13.24
C ALA A 122 2.76 2.20 -13.04
N TRP A 123 4.00 2.00 -13.48
CA TRP A 123 5.06 3.00 -13.34
C TRP A 123 5.16 3.86 -14.60
N PHE A 124 4.99 5.16 -14.46
CA PHE A 124 5.05 6.11 -15.57
C PHE A 124 5.98 7.31 -15.32
N LEU A 125 6.43 7.50 -14.07
CA LEU A 125 7.36 8.57 -13.68
C LEU A 125 8.51 7.98 -12.84
N ASP A 126 9.36 7.18 -13.44
CA ASP A 126 10.47 6.59 -12.69
C ASP A 126 11.87 7.06 -13.13
#